data_0dff937107bc60d68c81a20847797bfe
#
_entry.id   0dff937107bc60d68c81a20847797bfe
#
_cell.length_a   1.000
_cell.length_b   1.000
_cell.length_c   1.000
_cell.angle_alpha   90.00
_cell.angle_beta   90.00
_cell.angle_gamma   90.00
#
_symmetry.space_group_name_H-M   'P 1'
#
loop_
_entity.id
_entity.type
_entity.pdbx_description
1 polymer ?
#
loop_
_entity_poly.entity_id
_entity_poly.type
_entity_poly.pdbx_seq_one_letter_code
_entity_poly.pdbx_strand_id
1 'polypeptide(L)'
;MLRDCRNVLIGLVVLAAAPASGREACQERTLSLRYAPQANTNWCWAASGEMTMEWLGSEPNRVCQCRQAEEVLGVAGCCATPGSCVPAADAPARCDAARWPAFVERPDLYGYVYKTTCDAFSNRLDDEACDMRPLGWFELTAEICAGRPVLAALRSPGSLRGHLVVVKGFSSHGGRRVLVVDPKRLCPHDRECEGELDEGLWITYDEFVSGWSGLAHWVDFYGLRHR
;
A
#
# COMPACT_ATOMS: atom_id res chain seq x y z
N MET A 1 10.17 79.36 -33.57
CA MET A 1 9.30 78.20 -33.36
C MET A 1 10.19 76.96 -33.05
N LEU A 2 10.41 76.70 -31.80
CA LEU A 2 11.26 75.59 -31.30
C LEU A 2 10.32 74.43 -31.00
N ARG A 3 10.56 73.29 -31.62
CA ARG A 3 9.86 71.99 -31.27
C ARG A 3 10.70 71.21 -30.33
N ASP A 4 10.19 71.01 -29.10
CA ASP A 4 10.71 70.12 -28.09
C ASP A 4 10.51 68.67 -28.51
N CYS A 5 11.60 67.92 -28.67
CA CYS A 5 11.61 66.48 -28.76
C CYS A 5 11.75 65.89 -27.34
N ARG A 6 10.67 65.40 -26.72
CA ARG A 6 10.69 64.61 -25.48
C ARG A 6 11.14 63.21 -25.81
N ASN A 7 12.29 62.80 -25.30
CA ASN A 7 12.80 61.48 -25.31
C ASN A 7 11.99 60.63 -24.30
N VAL A 8 11.21 59.66 -24.80
CA VAL A 8 10.55 58.66 -24.00
C VAL A 8 11.53 57.49 -23.85
N LEU A 9 12.10 57.34 -22.63
CA LEU A 9 12.87 56.18 -22.24
C LEU A 9 11.89 55.04 -21.92
N ILE A 10 11.81 54.04 -22.81
CA ILE A 10 11.10 52.80 -22.56
C ILE A 10 12.03 51.90 -21.72
N GLY A 11 11.75 51.80 -20.42
CA GLY A 11 12.44 50.89 -19.54
C GLY A 11 12.05 49.44 -19.84
N LEU A 12 12.99 48.65 -20.33
CA LEU A 12 12.83 47.20 -20.53
C LEU A 12 12.87 46.54 -19.17
N VAL A 13 11.71 46.14 -18.64
CA VAL A 13 11.62 45.29 -17.43
C VAL A 13 11.95 43.87 -17.84
N VAL A 14 13.17 43.43 -17.59
CA VAL A 14 13.54 42.02 -17.72
C VAL A 14 12.98 41.28 -16.50
N LEU A 15 11.86 40.63 -16.68
CA LEU A 15 11.35 39.64 -15.70
C LEU A 15 12.29 38.44 -15.70
N ALA A 16 13.19 38.37 -14.72
CA ALA A 16 13.96 37.18 -14.43
C ALA A 16 12.99 36.09 -13.99
N ALA A 17 12.72 35.14 -14.88
CA ALA A 17 12.02 33.93 -14.52
C ALA A 17 12.90 33.19 -13.47
N ALA A 18 12.41 33.11 -12.24
CA ALA A 18 13.03 32.27 -11.22
C ALA A 18 13.08 30.83 -11.76
N PRO A 19 14.21 30.12 -11.64
CA PRO A 19 14.28 28.73 -12.03
C PRO A 19 13.20 27.99 -11.24
N ALA A 20 12.24 27.37 -11.94
CA ALA A 20 11.36 26.39 -11.33
C ALA A 20 12.27 25.35 -10.69
N SER A 21 12.30 25.29 -9.35
CA SER A 21 12.99 24.25 -8.60
C SER A 21 12.40 22.93 -9.04
N GLY A 22 13.01 22.32 -10.07
CA GLY A 22 12.65 21.00 -10.52
C GLY A 22 12.82 20.10 -9.30
N ARG A 23 11.71 19.64 -8.71
CA ARG A 23 11.77 18.50 -7.80
C ARG A 23 12.44 17.41 -8.61
N GLU A 24 13.65 17.06 -8.19
CA GLU A 24 14.37 15.93 -8.74
C GLU A 24 13.38 14.76 -8.76
N ALA A 25 13.09 14.26 -9.97
CA ALA A 25 12.08 13.21 -10.11
C ALA A 25 12.54 12.03 -9.26
N CYS A 26 11.73 11.66 -8.28
CA CYS A 26 12.01 10.52 -7.42
C CYS A 26 12.14 9.27 -8.30
N GLN A 27 13.36 8.82 -8.55
CA GLN A 27 13.67 7.70 -9.45
C GLN A 27 13.71 6.36 -8.75
N GLU A 28 13.94 6.38 -7.44
CA GLU A 28 13.99 5.22 -6.58
C GLU A 28 13.62 5.62 -5.16
N ARG A 29 12.87 4.78 -4.48
CA ARG A 29 12.55 4.97 -3.06
C ARG A 29 12.11 3.67 -2.42
N THR A 30 12.58 3.45 -1.19
CA THR A 30 12.12 2.38 -0.29
C THR A 30 11.61 3.00 1.01
N LEU A 31 10.46 2.55 1.49
CA LEU A 31 9.90 2.91 2.77
C LEU A 31 10.40 1.90 3.82
N SER A 32 10.86 2.40 4.97
CA SER A 32 11.38 1.55 6.07
C SER A 32 10.24 1.00 6.93
N LEU A 33 9.24 0.35 6.31
CA LEU A 33 8.16 -0.30 7.04
C LEU A 33 8.71 -1.44 7.92
N ARG A 34 8.20 -1.52 9.15
CA ARG A 34 8.45 -2.69 10.01
C ARG A 34 7.75 -3.90 9.42
N TYR A 35 8.47 -4.99 9.25
CA TYR A 35 7.87 -6.25 8.80
C TYR A 35 7.02 -6.87 9.91
N ALA A 36 5.81 -7.29 9.56
CA ALA A 36 4.91 -8.03 10.42
C ALA A 36 4.45 -9.32 9.71
N PRO A 37 5.01 -10.49 10.05
CA PRO A 37 4.53 -11.75 9.51
C PRO A 37 3.09 -12.00 9.95
N GLN A 38 2.26 -12.58 9.07
CA GLN A 38 0.90 -12.94 9.46
C GLN A 38 0.92 -14.00 10.56
N ALA A 39 0.21 -13.73 11.63
CA ALA A 39 0.18 -14.60 12.81
C ALA A 39 -0.81 -15.76 12.68
N ASN A 40 -1.71 -15.73 11.70
CA ASN A 40 -2.67 -16.79 11.42
C ASN A 40 -2.80 -17.03 9.91
N THR A 41 -3.37 -18.17 9.51
CA THR A 41 -3.36 -18.64 8.11
C THR A 41 -3.98 -17.66 7.14
N ASN A 42 -5.07 -16.99 7.53
CA ASN A 42 -5.82 -16.07 6.66
C ASN A 42 -5.65 -14.59 7.06
N TRP A 43 -4.60 -14.22 7.82
CA TRP A 43 -4.39 -12.87 8.33
C TRP A 43 -3.47 -12.00 7.49
N CYS A 44 -3.24 -12.33 6.22
CA CYS A 44 -2.47 -11.44 5.33
C CYS A 44 -3.04 -10.00 5.30
N TRP A 45 -4.36 -9.86 5.37
CA TRP A 45 -5.04 -8.58 5.43
C TRP A 45 -4.76 -7.79 6.71
N ALA A 46 -4.71 -8.47 7.85
CA ALA A 46 -4.42 -7.85 9.14
C ALA A 46 -2.94 -7.48 9.27
N ALA A 47 -2.04 -8.36 8.79
CA ALA A 47 -0.60 -8.10 8.79
C ALA A 47 -0.23 -6.95 7.84
N SER A 48 -0.76 -6.94 6.62
CA SER A 48 -0.56 -5.82 5.67
C SER A 48 -1.18 -4.52 6.21
N GLY A 49 -2.33 -4.61 6.87
CA GLY A 49 -2.98 -3.50 7.56
C GLY A 49 -2.11 -2.95 8.70
N GLU A 50 -1.56 -3.82 9.56
CA GLU A 50 -0.65 -3.46 10.65
C GLU A 50 0.56 -2.70 10.13
N MET A 51 1.32 -3.28 9.19
CA MET A 51 2.50 -2.67 8.59
C MET A 51 2.20 -1.28 8.01
N THR A 52 1.08 -1.15 7.32
CA THR A 52 0.69 0.08 6.66
C THR A 52 0.22 1.15 7.64
N MET A 53 -0.64 0.80 8.60
CA MET A 53 -1.19 1.75 9.57
C MET A 53 -0.13 2.23 10.56
N GLU A 54 0.79 1.36 11.01
CA GLU A 54 1.92 1.77 11.84
C GLU A 54 2.82 2.76 11.09
N TRP A 55 3.16 2.47 9.84
CA TRP A 55 3.96 3.37 9.01
C TRP A 55 3.31 4.75 8.87
N LEU A 56 2.00 4.80 8.76
CA LEU A 56 1.23 6.04 8.65
C LEU A 56 0.95 6.72 10.01
N GLY A 57 1.54 6.23 11.09
CA GLY A 57 1.56 6.87 12.41
C GLY A 57 0.49 6.39 13.39
N SER A 58 -0.18 5.26 13.11
CA SER A 58 -1.07 4.63 14.11
C SER A 58 -0.26 3.99 15.24
N GLU A 59 -0.83 4.03 16.44
CA GLU A 59 -0.27 3.34 17.60
C GLU A 59 -0.24 1.82 17.36
N PRO A 60 0.94 1.16 17.53
CA PRO A 60 1.10 -0.28 17.25
C PRO A 60 0.09 -1.15 18.00
N ASN A 61 -0.13 -0.86 19.28
CA ASN A 61 -1.08 -1.60 20.12
C ASN A 61 -2.54 -1.49 19.65
N ARG A 62 -2.86 -0.52 18.81
CA ARG A 62 -4.21 -0.34 18.27
C ARG A 62 -4.41 -1.13 16.98
N VAL A 63 -3.37 -1.29 16.20
CA VAL A 63 -3.46 -1.84 14.84
C VAL A 63 -2.87 -3.23 14.69
N CYS A 64 -2.48 -3.89 15.78
CA CYS A 64 -1.94 -5.24 15.74
C CYS A 64 -2.99 -6.28 15.27
N GLN A 65 -2.53 -7.34 14.65
CA GLN A 65 -3.35 -8.27 13.86
C GLN A 65 -4.52 -8.85 14.64
N CYS A 66 -4.28 -9.34 15.86
CA CYS A 66 -5.35 -9.98 16.62
C CYS A 66 -6.46 -9.00 17.02
N ARG A 67 -6.13 -7.72 17.29
CA ARG A 67 -7.14 -6.67 17.55
C ARG A 67 -7.90 -6.32 16.30
N GLN A 68 -7.24 -6.17 15.16
CA GLN A 68 -7.92 -6.00 13.88
C GLN A 68 -8.91 -7.15 13.65
N ALA A 69 -8.50 -8.41 13.95
CA ALA A 69 -9.37 -9.56 13.79
C ALA A 69 -10.60 -9.48 14.70
N GLU A 70 -10.44 -9.14 15.98
CA GLU A 70 -11.56 -8.96 16.91
C GLU A 70 -12.54 -7.88 16.45
N GLU A 71 -12.04 -6.72 16.02
CA GLU A 71 -12.84 -5.57 15.63
C GLU A 71 -13.56 -5.77 14.28
N VAL A 72 -12.87 -6.35 13.29
CA VAL A 72 -13.44 -6.58 11.94
C VAL A 72 -14.42 -7.75 11.96
N LEU A 73 -14.11 -8.81 12.69
CA LEU A 73 -14.95 -10.01 12.72
C LEU A 73 -16.07 -9.92 13.76
N GLY A 74 -16.00 -8.94 14.68
CA GLY A 74 -16.96 -8.82 15.78
C GLY A 74 -16.88 -9.99 16.76
N VAL A 75 -15.69 -10.56 16.99
CA VAL A 75 -15.47 -11.72 17.84
C VAL A 75 -14.41 -11.41 18.89
N ALA A 76 -14.44 -12.12 20.01
CA ALA A 76 -13.42 -12.03 21.05
C ALA A 76 -12.55 -13.27 21.09
N GLY A 77 -11.37 -13.18 21.72
CA GLY A 77 -10.45 -14.27 21.94
C GLY A 77 -9.48 -14.52 20.78
N CYS A 78 -9.32 -13.55 19.87
CA CYS A 78 -8.27 -13.60 18.86
C CYS A 78 -6.92 -13.14 19.44
N CYS A 79 -6.94 -12.26 20.46
CA CYS A 79 -5.80 -11.92 21.28
C CYS A 79 -5.75 -12.79 22.54
N ALA A 80 -4.54 -13.07 23.02
CA ALA A 80 -4.31 -13.91 24.22
C ALA A 80 -4.98 -13.34 25.48
N THR A 81 -5.02 -12.02 25.60
CA THR A 81 -5.76 -11.32 26.65
C THR A 81 -6.41 -10.06 26.07
N PRO A 82 -7.52 -9.58 26.66
CA PRO A 82 -8.14 -8.34 26.22
C PRO A 82 -7.16 -7.17 26.19
N GLY A 83 -7.07 -6.48 25.06
CA GLY A 83 -6.17 -5.34 24.85
C GLY A 83 -4.71 -5.67 24.59
N SER A 84 -4.30 -6.95 24.58
CA SER A 84 -2.96 -7.34 24.16
C SER A 84 -2.80 -7.31 22.64
N CYS A 85 -1.55 -7.39 22.18
CA CYS A 85 -1.20 -7.58 20.78
C CYS A 85 -0.57 -8.96 20.52
N VAL A 86 -0.70 -9.86 21.46
CA VAL A 86 -0.24 -11.25 21.34
C VAL A 86 -1.41 -12.07 20.82
N PRO A 87 -1.32 -12.70 19.64
CA PRO A 87 -2.35 -13.62 19.18
C PRO A 87 -2.53 -14.79 20.16
N ALA A 88 -3.77 -15.22 20.37
CA ALA A 88 -4.03 -16.39 21.19
C ALA A 88 -3.54 -17.65 20.48
N ALA A 89 -2.80 -18.52 21.21
CA ALA A 89 -2.26 -19.76 20.66
C ALA A 89 -3.38 -20.74 20.26
N ASP A 90 -4.50 -20.68 20.95
CA ASP A 90 -5.72 -21.48 20.75
C ASP A 90 -6.89 -20.59 20.28
N ALA A 91 -6.59 -19.59 19.47
CA ALA A 91 -7.61 -18.67 18.94
C ALA A 91 -8.76 -19.46 18.29
N PRO A 92 -10.03 -19.10 18.57
CA PRO A 92 -11.17 -19.73 17.93
C PRO A 92 -11.07 -19.69 16.41
N ALA A 93 -11.51 -20.75 15.72
CA ALA A 93 -11.46 -20.82 14.25
C ALA A 93 -12.14 -19.63 13.55
N ARG A 94 -13.14 -19.01 14.19
CA ARG A 94 -13.79 -17.80 13.71
C ARG A 94 -12.86 -16.57 13.62
N CYS A 95 -11.72 -16.60 14.34
CA CYS A 95 -10.69 -15.55 14.24
C CYS A 95 -9.89 -15.65 12.95
N ASP A 96 -9.78 -16.83 12.34
CA ASP A 96 -8.98 -17.08 11.14
C ASP A 96 -9.80 -16.93 9.86
N ALA A 97 -10.49 -15.81 9.70
CA ALA A 97 -11.27 -15.51 8.51
C ALA A 97 -10.53 -14.53 7.59
N ALA A 98 -10.61 -14.77 6.29
CA ALA A 98 -10.14 -13.82 5.28
C ALA A 98 -11.06 -12.60 5.23
N ARG A 99 -10.47 -11.41 5.15
CA ARG A 99 -11.16 -10.10 5.06
C ARG A 99 -10.32 -9.14 4.22
N TRP A 100 -10.86 -7.95 4.03
CA TRP A 100 -10.10 -6.80 3.55
C TRP A 100 -9.36 -6.12 4.71
N PRO A 101 -8.38 -5.24 4.43
CA PRO A 101 -7.69 -4.51 5.49
C PRO A 101 -8.66 -3.82 6.44
N ALA A 102 -8.31 -3.80 7.73
CA ALA A 102 -9.21 -3.28 8.75
C ALA A 102 -9.66 -1.82 8.51
N PHE A 103 -8.80 -0.98 7.92
CA PHE A 103 -9.17 0.38 7.55
C PHE A 103 -10.18 0.46 6.38
N VAL A 104 -10.35 -0.63 5.61
CA VAL A 104 -11.38 -0.77 4.56
C VAL A 104 -12.69 -1.26 5.17
N GLU A 105 -12.64 -2.30 6.00
CA GLU A 105 -13.80 -2.91 6.65
C GLU A 105 -14.42 -2.00 7.71
N ARG A 106 -13.58 -1.29 8.45
CA ARG A 106 -13.96 -0.45 9.59
C ARG A 106 -13.34 0.95 9.49
N PRO A 107 -13.68 1.73 8.44
CA PRO A 107 -13.16 3.10 8.27
C PRO A 107 -13.60 4.04 9.40
N ASP A 108 -14.69 3.70 10.10
CA ASP A 108 -15.19 4.37 11.29
C ASP A 108 -14.23 4.24 12.48
N LEU A 109 -13.59 3.09 12.65
CA LEU A 109 -12.68 2.82 13.78
C LEU A 109 -11.24 3.29 13.48
N TYR A 110 -10.77 3.08 12.27
CA TYR A 110 -9.36 3.31 11.93
C TYR A 110 -9.08 4.70 11.36
N GLY A 111 -10.10 5.43 10.90
CA GLY A 111 -9.97 6.84 10.50
C GLY A 111 -9.12 7.08 9.26
N TYR A 112 -8.98 6.10 8.38
CA TYR A 112 -8.25 6.25 7.12
C TYR A 112 -9.18 6.56 5.96
N VAL A 113 -8.66 7.32 4.99
CA VAL A 113 -9.21 7.43 3.65
C VAL A 113 -8.23 6.78 2.68
N TYR A 114 -8.76 6.19 1.63
CA TYR A 114 -7.99 5.48 0.61
C TYR A 114 -8.70 5.60 -0.75
N LYS A 115 -7.97 5.23 -1.79
CA LYS A 115 -8.48 4.98 -3.13
C LYS A 115 -8.25 3.51 -3.48
N THR A 116 -8.95 3.03 -4.48
CA THR A 116 -8.74 1.68 -5.01
C THR A 116 -8.76 1.72 -6.54
N THR A 117 -8.11 0.75 -7.17
CA THR A 117 -8.19 0.56 -8.61
C THR A 117 -9.50 -0.09 -9.06
N CYS A 118 -10.40 -0.37 -8.11
CA CYS A 118 -11.73 -0.87 -8.36
C CYS A 118 -12.76 0.23 -8.04
N ASP A 119 -13.37 0.81 -9.04
CA ASP A 119 -14.35 1.90 -8.88
C ASP A 119 -15.68 1.45 -8.23
N ALA A 120 -15.93 0.15 -8.18
CA ALA A 120 -17.16 -0.45 -7.64
C ALA A 120 -17.09 -0.79 -6.15
N PHE A 121 -16.15 -0.23 -5.40
CA PHE A 121 -16.05 -0.40 -3.93
C PHE A 121 -17.20 0.26 -3.15
N SER A 122 -18.35 0.45 -3.79
CA SER A 122 -19.59 0.81 -3.11
C SER A 122 -20.31 -0.46 -2.65
N ASN A 123 -19.92 -0.99 -1.48
CA ASN A 123 -20.65 -1.97 -0.66
C ASN A 123 -20.66 -3.45 -1.05
N ARG A 124 -20.14 -3.89 -2.18
CA ARG A 124 -19.99 -5.31 -2.52
C ARG A 124 -18.81 -5.52 -3.44
N LEU A 125 -17.91 -6.39 -3.02
CA LEU A 125 -16.86 -6.97 -3.84
C LEU A 125 -17.42 -8.03 -4.79
N ASP A 126 -18.61 -7.80 -5.32
CA ASP A 126 -19.21 -8.67 -6.32
C ASP A 126 -18.53 -8.39 -7.66
N ASP A 127 -17.78 -9.35 -8.09
CA ASP A 127 -16.75 -9.47 -9.12
C ASP A 127 -16.98 -8.82 -10.49
N GLU A 128 -18.18 -8.40 -10.85
CA GLU A 128 -18.50 -7.99 -12.23
C GLU A 128 -18.26 -6.49 -12.51
N ALA A 129 -18.08 -5.68 -11.47
CA ALA A 129 -18.00 -4.23 -11.61
C ALA A 129 -16.62 -3.62 -11.43
N CYS A 130 -15.61 -4.42 -11.09
CA CYS A 130 -14.23 -3.96 -10.94
C CYS A 130 -13.48 -4.12 -12.26
N ASP A 131 -13.03 -3.02 -12.81
CA ASP A 131 -11.97 -3.03 -13.82
C ASP A 131 -10.67 -3.39 -13.07
N MET A 132 -10.42 -4.71 -12.95
CA MET A 132 -9.33 -5.30 -12.16
C MET A 132 -7.98 -5.00 -12.81
N ARG A 133 -7.56 -3.77 -12.72
CA ARG A 133 -6.29 -3.30 -13.25
C ARG A 133 -5.31 -3.01 -12.11
N PRO A 134 -4.03 -3.29 -12.29
CA PRO A 134 -3.00 -2.83 -11.38
C PRO A 134 -2.87 -1.30 -11.44
N LEU A 135 -2.36 -0.73 -10.35
CA LEU A 135 -2.02 0.68 -10.32
C LEU A 135 -0.96 1.01 -11.37
N GLY A 136 -1.16 2.06 -12.16
CA GLY A 136 -0.22 2.47 -13.18
C GLY A 136 1.16 2.82 -12.59
N TRP A 137 2.24 2.60 -13.36
CA TRP A 137 3.61 2.84 -12.90
C TRP A 137 3.79 4.24 -12.28
N PHE A 138 3.30 5.28 -12.96
CA PHE A 138 3.44 6.65 -12.46
C PHE A 138 2.63 6.92 -11.19
N GLU A 139 1.47 6.32 -11.06
CA GLU A 139 0.63 6.41 -9.86
C GLU A 139 1.31 5.69 -8.68
N LEU A 140 1.80 4.46 -8.89
CA LEU A 140 2.51 3.68 -7.88
C LEU A 140 3.75 4.43 -7.39
N THR A 141 4.60 4.91 -8.30
CA THR A 141 5.81 5.64 -7.93
C THR A 141 5.51 6.95 -7.23
N ALA A 142 4.44 7.66 -7.62
CA ALA A 142 3.99 8.88 -6.95
C ALA A 142 3.55 8.60 -5.50
N GLU A 143 2.86 7.48 -5.23
CA GLU A 143 2.48 7.08 -3.88
C GLU A 143 3.71 6.81 -3.01
N ILE A 144 4.63 5.98 -3.50
CA ILE A 144 5.86 5.65 -2.76
C ILE A 144 6.73 6.90 -2.55
N CYS A 145 6.87 7.77 -3.55
CA CYS A 145 7.58 9.05 -3.42
C CYS A 145 6.92 9.99 -2.41
N ALA A 146 5.62 9.91 -2.23
CA ALA A 146 4.90 10.65 -1.21
C ALA A 146 4.97 9.99 0.18
N GLY A 147 5.68 8.87 0.33
CA GLY A 147 5.80 8.15 1.60
C GLY A 147 4.59 7.27 1.92
N ARG A 148 3.75 6.96 0.95
CA ARG A 148 2.56 6.13 1.14
C ARG A 148 2.77 4.75 0.53
N PRO A 149 2.68 3.67 1.32
CA PRO A 149 2.69 2.31 0.80
C PRO A 149 1.42 2.03 -0.02
N VAL A 150 1.52 1.07 -0.93
CA VAL A 150 0.38 0.56 -1.69
C VAL A 150 0.11 -0.87 -1.24
N LEU A 151 -1.15 -1.22 -0.96
CA LEU A 151 -1.51 -2.61 -0.70
C LEU A 151 -2.02 -3.20 -2.01
N ALA A 152 -1.43 -4.33 -2.40
CA ALA A 152 -1.83 -5.07 -3.58
C ALA A 152 -2.50 -6.38 -3.18
N ALA A 153 -3.72 -6.58 -3.65
CA ALA A 153 -4.42 -7.84 -3.51
C ALA A 153 -4.16 -8.71 -4.74
N LEU A 154 -3.88 -9.96 -4.48
CA LEU A 154 -3.70 -11.01 -5.47
C LEU A 154 -4.78 -12.07 -5.25
N ARG A 155 -5.16 -12.80 -6.29
CA ARG A 155 -6.13 -13.89 -6.17
C ARG A 155 -5.70 -15.13 -6.96
N SER A 156 -6.11 -16.29 -6.48
CA SER A 156 -6.00 -17.50 -7.27
C SER A 156 -6.98 -17.45 -8.46
N PRO A 157 -6.56 -17.81 -9.67
CA PRO A 157 -7.44 -17.88 -10.81
C PRO A 157 -8.67 -18.77 -10.52
N GLY A 158 -9.87 -18.25 -10.80
CA GLY A 158 -11.12 -18.98 -10.56
C GLY A 158 -11.55 -19.12 -9.09
N SER A 159 -10.94 -18.37 -8.17
CA SER A 159 -11.26 -18.40 -6.74
C SER A 159 -11.41 -16.99 -6.18
N LEU A 160 -12.27 -16.83 -5.17
CA LEU A 160 -12.36 -15.62 -4.35
C LEU A 160 -11.33 -15.61 -3.21
N ARG A 161 -10.44 -16.60 -3.14
CA ARG A 161 -9.36 -16.59 -2.16
C ARG A 161 -8.29 -15.63 -2.63
N GLY A 162 -8.06 -14.59 -1.82
CA GLY A 162 -7.08 -13.55 -2.07
C GLY A 162 -5.88 -13.67 -1.13
N HIS A 163 -4.83 -12.96 -1.51
CA HIS A 163 -3.66 -12.70 -0.70
C HIS A 163 -3.33 -11.21 -0.77
N LEU A 164 -2.96 -10.62 0.34
CA LEU A 164 -2.65 -9.20 0.41
C LEU A 164 -1.19 -9.01 0.77
N VAL A 165 -0.53 -8.13 0.03
CA VAL A 165 0.88 -7.77 0.20
C VAL A 165 1.04 -6.25 0.23
N VAL A 166 2.20 -5.77 0.68
CA VAL A 166 2.50 -4.33 0.74
C VAL A 166 3.63 -4.00 -0.22
N VAL A 167 3.40 -3.08 -1.15
CA VAL A 167 4.44 -2.45 -1.95
C VAL A 167 5.04 -1.32 -1.13
N LYS A 168 6.33 -1.43 -0.80
CA LYS A 168 7.06 -0.45 0.00
C LYS A 168 8.16 0.29 -0.77
N GLY A 169 8.38 -0.05 -2.02
CA GLY A 169 9.45 0.59 -2.79
C GLY A 169 9.34 0.36 -4.28
N PHE A 170 10.12 1.13 -5.00
CA PHE A 170 10.31 0.97 -6.44
C PHE A 170 11.72 1.41 -6.85
N SER A 171 12.17 0.91 -8.00
CA SER A 171 13.38 1.37 -8.67
C SER A 171 13.15 1.42 -10.19
N SER A 172 13.71 2.46 -10.82
CA SER A 172 13.77 2.59 -12.28
C SER A 172 15.14 2.18 -12.85
N HIS A 173 16.10 1.83 -11.99
CA HIS A 173 17.44 1.43 -12.43
C HIS A 173 17.43 -0.01 -12.98
N GLY A 174 17.86 -0.18 -14.22
CA GLY A 174 17.89 -1.50 -14.89
C GLY A 174 16.52 -2.05 -15.25
N GLY A 175 15.47 -1.22 -15.25
CA GLY A 175 14.08 -1.58 -15.53
C GLY A 175 13.13 -1.18 -14.42
N ARG A 176 11.84 -1.24 -14.69
CA ARG A 176 10.81 -0.95 -13.69
C ARG A 176 10.69 -2.13 -12.72
N ARG A 177 11.02 -1.89 -11.46
CA ARG A 177 10.93 -2.90 -10.39
C ARG A 177 10.17 -2.34 -9.20
N VAL A 178 9.47 -3.21 -8.50
CA VAL A 178 8.76 -2.92 -7.25
C VAL A 178 9.27 -3.80 -6.13
N LEU A 179 9.34 -3.23 -4.93
CA LEU A 179 9.72 -3.94 -3.71
C LEU A 179 8.45 -4.28 -2.93
N VAL A 180 8.18 -5.57 -2.82
CA VAL A 180 6.97 -6.12 -2.20
C VAL A 180 7.31 -6.81 -0.89
N VAL A 181 6.52 -6.58 0.14
CA VAL A 181 6.56 -7.31 1.41
C VAL A 181 5.37 -8.25 1.48
N ASP A 182 5.66 -9.55 1.59
CA ASP A 182 4.65 -10.59 1.72
C ASP A 182 4.57 -11.08 3.17
N PRO A 183 3.44 -10.84 3.87
CA PRO A 183 3.30 -11.27 5.25
C PRO A 183 3.24 -12.79 5.44
N LYS A 184 2.94 -13.55 4.39
CA LYS A 184 2.87 -15.01 4.44
C LYS A 184 4.21 -15.68 4.18
N ARG A 185 5.26 -14.94 3.86
CA ARG A 185 6.58 -15.49 3.49
C ARG A 185 6.50 -16.47 2.30
N LEU A 186 5.68 -16.15 1.29
CA LEU A 186 5.67 -16.91 0.05
C LEU A 186 6.96 -16.60 -0.71
N CYS A 187 7.95 -17.45 -0.50
CA CYS A 187 9.14 -17.45 -1.35
C CYS A 187 8.75 -17.95 -2.74
N PRO A 188 9.26 -17.34 -3.81
CA PRO A 188 9.20 -17.94 -5.13
C PRO A 188 9.81 -19.36 -5.05
N HIS A 189 9.16 -20.31 -5.70
CA HIS A 189 9.64 -21.70 -5.80
C HIS A 189 11.14 -21.69 -6.07
N ASP A 190 11.97 -22.33 -5.24
CA ASP A 190 13.39 -22.56 -5.37
C ASP A 190 14.37 -21.56 -4.70
N ARG A 191 13.96 -20.60 -3.90
CA ARG A 191 14.89 -19.80 -3.10
C ARG A 191 14.66 -20.00 -1.62
N GLU A 192 15.73 -20.39 -0.91
CA GLU A 192 15.78 -20.31 0.54
C GLU A 192 15.68 -18.84 0.95
N CYS A 193 14.56 -18.46 1.54
CA CYS A 193 14.32 -17.09 2.03
C CYS A 193 14.90 -16.89 3.44
N GLU A 194 16.04 -17.49 3.73
CA GLU A 194 16.73 -17.26 5.00
C GLU A 194 17.41 -15.86 4.95
N GLY A 195 16.88 -14.92 5.69
CA GLY A 195 17.54 -13.64 6.00
C GLY A 195 17.04 -12.38 5.29
N GLU A 196 16.27 -12.47 4.20
CA GLU A 196 15.86 -11.27 3.41
C GLU A 196 14.39 -10.84 3.62
N LEU A 197 13.68 -11.43 4.56
CA LEU A 197 12.23 -11.25 4.70
C LEU A 197 11.83 -9.84 5.14
N ASP A 198 12.66 -9.19 5.91
CA ASP A 198 12.43 -7.82 6.39
C ASP A 198 12.68 -6.79 5.27
N GLU A 199 13.49 -7.14 4.28
CA GLU A 199 13.81 -6.27 3.15
C GLU A 199 12.75 -6.29 2.05
N GLY A 200 12.03 -7.40 1.90
CA GLY A 200 11.03 -7.62 0.87
C GLY A 200 11.61 -8.26 -0.39
N LEU A 201 10.76 -8.52 -1.37
CA LEU A 201 11.08 -9.14 -2.65
C LEU A 201 11.04 -8.11 -3.78
N TRP A 202 12.13 -7.97 -4.52
CA TRP A 202 12.15 -7.21 -5.76
C TRP A 202 11.58 -8.03 -6.92
N ILE A 203 10.47 -7.58 -7.48
CA ILE A 203 9.86 -8.13 -8.69
C ILE A 203 9.88 -7.08 -9.81
N THR A 204 9.76 -7.51 -11.06
CA THR A 204 9.55 -6.59 -12.18
C THR A 204 8.15 -5.96 -12.09
N TYR A 205 7.97 -4.77 -12.66
CA TYR A 205 6.64 -4.17 -12.73
C TYR A 205 5.67 -5.01 -13.59
N ASP A 206 6.16 -5.73 -14.59
CA ASP A 206 5.36 -6.63 -15.41
C ASP A 206 4.86 -7.84 -14.61
N GLU A 207 5.69 -8.40 -13.71
CA GLU A 207 5.26 -9.43 -12.75
C GLU A 207 4.22 -8.85 -11.77
N PHE A 208 4.42 -7.64 -11.27
CA PHE A 208 3.44 -6.97 -10.42
C PHE A 208 2.09 -6.83 -11.13
N VAL A 209 2.08 -6.43 -12.40
CA VAL A 209 0.86 -6.25 -13.21
C VAL A 209 0.15 -7.56 -13.50
N SER A 210 0.91 -8.59 -13.86
CA SER A 210 0.34 -9.90 -14.23
C SER A 210 0.00 -10.78 -13.02
N GLY A 211 0.61 -10.49 -11.88
CA GLY A 211 0.64 -11.37 -10.72
C GLY A 211 1.86 -12.28 -10.70
N TRP A 212 2.15 -12.86 -9.55
CA TRP A 212 3.30 -13.75 -9.34
C TRP A 212 2.92 -14.90 -8.39
N SER A 213 3.80 -15.90 -8.27
CA SER A 213 3.59 -17.08 -7.42
C SER A 213 2.27 -17.82 -7.72
N GLY A 214 1.83 -17.83 -8.99
CA GLY A 214 0.58 -18.47 -9.40
C GLY A 214 -0.70 -17.72 -9.04
N LEU A 215 -0.58 -16.50 -8.51
CA LEU A 215 -1.69 -15.61 -8.22
C LEU A 215 -1.77 -14.50 -9.28
N ALA A 216 -2.96 -14.13 -9.69
CA ALA A 216 -3.20 -12.98 -10.56
C ALA A 216 -3.38 -11.70 -9.73
N HIS A 217 -2.98 -10.57 -10.29
CA HIS A 217 -3.28 -9.27 -9.70
C HIS A 217 -4.80 -9.05 -9.62
N TRP A 218 -5.26 -8.45 -8.53
CA TRP A 218 -6.70 -8.25 -8.32
C TRP A 218 -7.06 -6.76 -8.16
N VAL A 219 -6.62 -6.12 -7.08
CA VAL A 219 -6.95 -4.72 -6.78
C VAL A 219 -5.87 -4.08 -5.93
N ASP A 220 -5.64 -2.78 -6.11
CA ASP A 220 -4.75 -2.00 -5.27
C ASP A 220 -5.50 -1.02 -4.38
N PHE A 221 -5.00 -0.83 -3.15
CA PHE A 221 -5.41 0.22 -2.22
C PHE A 221 -4.27 1.23 -2.10
N TYR A 222 -4.55 2.49 -2.39
CA TYR A 222 -3.55 3.55 -2.46
C TYR A 222 -4.12 4.89 -1.99
N GLY A 223 -3.30 5.95 -1.97
CA GLY A 223 -3.71 7.26 -1.47
C GLY A 223 -4.06 7.25 0.01
N LEU A 224 -3.51 6.28 0.76
CA LEU A 224 -3.81 6.10 2.17
C LEU A 224 -3.30 7.29 2.98
N ARG A 225 -4.19 7.85 3.80
CA ARG A 225 -3.85 8.90 4.76
C ARG A 225 -4.85 8.89 5.90
N HIS A 226 -4.42 9.32 7.07
CA HIS A 226 -5.32 9.57 8.19
C HIS A 226 -6.26 10.74 7.88
N ARG A 227 -7.50 10.67 8.34
CA ARG A 227 -8.49 11.75 8.21
C ARG A 227 -8.10 12.97 9.01
#